data_7c55b52a485fac65a58c062f301d7385
#
_entry.id   7c55b52a485fac65a58c062f301d7385
#
_cell.length_a   1.000
_cell.length_b   1.000
_cell.length_c   1.000
_cell.angle_alpha   90.00
_cell.angle_beta   90.00
_cell.angle_gamma   90.00
#
_symmetry.space_group_name_H-M   'P 1'
#
loop_
_entity.id
_entity.type
_entity.pdbx_description
1 polymer ?
#
loop_
_entity_poly.entity_id
_entity_poly.type
_entity_poly.pdbx_seq_one_letter_code
_entity_poly.pdbx_strand_id
1 'polypeptide(L)'
;MKYIAKDGIQFITGALIFSLVFLVLYFYAKYIILKYIFFSLLILSLLFFFFCIYFFRDPERKPDSILKEGEIVSPADGRVIFLQKVFDDRFLKEEAVKVSIFMSLFNVHVNRVPAGGIVEKIIYNEGKFFSANLDKASFENEYNGVILSIEDNSGGKNKRIAFVQIAGLIARRIVCRIKEGDKVESGSRFGLIKFGSRLDIYLPLSFRQDIKVGDKVFSGKTIMGKIS
;
A
#
# COMPACT_ATOMS: atom_id res chain seq x y z
N MET A 1 15.41 -3.72 12.93
CA MET A 1 15.29 -4.24 11.54
C MET A 1 14.82 -3.10 10.65
N LYS A 2 15.77 -2.44 9.95
CA LYS A 2 15.52 -1.21 9.19
C LYS A 2 14.77 -1.44 7.86
N TYR A 3 14.67 -2.69 7.41
CA TYR A 3 14.14 -3.06 6.09
C TYR A 3 12.88 -3.93 6.11
N ILE A 4 12.23 -4.06 7.28
CA ILE A 4 11.01 -4.85 7.45
C ILE A 4 9.96 -3.98 8.15
N ALA A 5 8.75 -3.96 7.59
CA ALA A 5 7.61 -3.28 8.19
C ALA A 5 7.29 -3.89 9.56
N LYS A 6 7.07 -3.03 10.57
CA LYS A 6 6.81 -3.47 11.96
C LYS A 6 5.63 -4.45 12.06
N ASP A 7 4.62 -4.28 11.20
CA ASP A 7 3.43 -5.15 11.15
C ASP A 7 3.72 -6.58 10.67
N GLY A 8 4.88 -6.80 10.05
CA GLY A 8 5.33 -8.12 9.61
C GLY A 8 6.00 -8.94 10.70
N ILE A 9 6.51 -8.30 11.75
CA ILE A 9 7.33 -8.97 12.78
C ILE A 9 6.55 -10.12 13.42
N GLN A 10 5.29 -9.91 13.78
CA GLN A 10 4.46 -10.96 14.40
C GLN A 10 4.26 -12.18 13.49
N PHE A 11 4.16 -12.00 12.17
CA PHE A 11 4.01 -13.11 11.22
C PHE A 11 5.33 -13.85 11.03
N ILE A 12 6.45 -13.12 10.95
CA ILE A 12 7.80 -13.67 10.80
C ILE A 12 8.16 -14.48 12.05
N THR A 13 7.96 -13.92 13.24
CA THR A 13 8.24 -14.62 14.52
C THR A 13 7.33 -15.82 14.71
N GLY A 14 6.04 -15.70 14.40
CA GLY A 14 5.11 -16.83 14.46
C GLY A 14 5.52 -17.97 13.52
N ALA A 15 5.83 -17.66 12.26
CA ALA A 15 6.28 -18.66 11.30
C ALA A 15 7.60 -19.36 11.74
N LEU A 16 8.54 -18.60 12.34
CA LEU A 16 9.75 -19.16 12.88
C LEU A 16 9.48 -20.12 14.06
N ILE A 17 8.62 -19.73 14.98
CA ILE A 17 8.22 -20.58 16.12
C ILE A 17 7.58 -21.87 15.60
N PHE A 18 6.64 -21.81 14.66
CA PHE A 18 6.04 -23.00 14.06
C PHE A 18 7.08 -23.90 13.40
N SER A 19 8.06 -23.32 12.70
CA SER A 19 9.14 -24.09 12.08
C SER A 19 9.96 -24.84 13.13
N LEU A 20 10.30 -24.17 14.24
CA LEU A 20 11.03 -24.82 15.35
C LEU A 20 10.21 -25.92 16.02
N VAL A 21 8.90 -25.71 16.23
CA VAL A 21 8.02 -26.72 16.79
C VAL A 21 7.95 -27.95 15.89
N PHE A 22 7.75 -27.79 14.59
CA PHE A 22 7.70 -28.93 13.66
C PHE A 22 9.04 -29.64 13.55
N LEU A 23 10.17 -28.92 13.66
CA LEU A 23 11.49 -29.53 13.71
C LEU A 23 11.65 -30.43 14.94
N VAL A 24 11.25 -29.93 16.13
CA VAL A 24 11.28 -30.72 17.37
C VAL A 24 10.38 -31.94 17.26
N LEU A 25 9.14 -31.77 16.80
CA LEU A 25 8.19 -32.88 16.63
C LEU A 25 8.70 -33.94 15.64
N TYR A 26 9.41 -33.53 14.58
CA TYR A 26 10.06 -34.44 13.65
C TYR A 26 11.08 -35.35 14.36
N PHE A 27 11.91 -34.80 15.23
CA PHE A 27 12.92 -35.60 15.95
C PHE A 27 12.31 -36.53 17.00
N TYR A 28 11.23 -36.12 17.67
CA TYR A 28 10.55 -36.93 18.69
C TYR A 28 9.55 -37.93 18.11
N ALA A 29 9.18 -37.84 16.86
CA ALA A 29 8.21 -38.75 16.22
C ALA A 29 8.78 -40.18 16.16
N LYS A 30 8.04 -41.15 16.75
CA LYS A 30 8.41 -42.56 16.75
C LYS A 30 8.02 -43.25 15.43
N TYR A 31 6.87 -42.86 14.84
CA TYR A 31 6.34 -43.49 13.65
C TYR A 31 6.82 -42.74 12.40
N ILE A 32 7.19 -43.52 11.37
CA ILE A 32 7.71 -42.95 10.10
C ILE A 32 6.71 -42.03 9.40
N ILE A 33 5.41 -42.35 9.45
CA ILE A 33 4.34 -41.52 8.88
C ILE A 33 4.33 -40.14 9.53
N LEU A 34 4.43 -40.06 10.87
CA LEU A 34 4.49 -38.79 11.59
C LEU A 34 5.73 -37.97 11.24
N LYS A 35 6.88 -38.62 11.00
CA LYS A 35 8.08 -37.93 10.51
C LYS A 35 7.84 -37.27 9.15
N TYR A 36 7.21 -37.94 8.21
CA TYR A 36 6.87 -37.34 6.91
C TYR A 36 5.91 -36.17 7.06
N ILE A 37 4.89 -36.28 7.92
CA ILE A 37 3.94 -35.21 8.19
C ILE A 37 4.67 -33.98 8.76
N PHE A 38 5.44 -34.15 9.83
CA PHE A 38 6.16 -33.03 10.47
C PHE A 38 7.21 -32.42 9.56
N PHE A 39 7.90 -33.22 8.74
CA PHE A 39 8.82 -32.73 7.75
C PHE A 39 8.14 -31.87 6.68
N SER A 40 7.00 -32.29 6.18
CA SER A 40 6.20 -31.52 5.21
C SER A 40 5.71 -30.21 5.81
N LEU A 41 5.22 -30.22 7.06
CA LEU A 41 4.78 -29.03 7.78
C LEU A 41 5.96 -28.08 8.08
N LEU A 42 7.14 -28.61 8.38
CA LEU A 42 8.35 -27.83 8.55
C LEU A 42 8.72 -27.10 7.25
N ILE A 43 8.72 -27.79 6.12
CA ILE A 43 9.00 -27.16 4.82
C ILE A 43 7.99 -26.07 4.53
N LEU A 44 6.69 -26.34 4.72
CA LEU A 44 5.63 -25.38 4.47
C LEU A 44 5.77 -24.13 5.36
N SER A 45 6.09 -24.32 6.65
CA SER A 45 6.29 -23.21 7.58
C SER A 45 7.54 -22.38 7.26
N LEU A 46 8.64 -23.00 6.79
CA LEU A 46 9.81 -22.31 6.31
C LEU A 46 9.54 -21.51 5.03
N LEU A 47 8.81 -22.07 4.07
CA LEU A 47 8.37 -21.34 2.87
C LEU A 47 7.52 -20.11 3.25
N PHE A 48 6.59 -20.28 4.19
CA PHE A 48 5.78 -19.18 4.70
C PHE A 48 6.63 -18.13 5.45
N PHE A 49 7.62 -18.55 6.22
CA PHE A 49 8.56 -17.66 6.89
C PHE A 49 9.33 -16.76 5.89
N PHE A 50 9.91 -17.34 4.84
CA PHE A 50 10.59 -16.58 3.80
C PHE A 50 9.64 -15.70 3.00
N PHE A 51 8.42 -16.18 2.74
CA PHE A 51 7.38 -15.36 2.12
C PHE A 51 7.04 -14.13 2.99
N CYS A 52 6.89 -14.29 4.31
CA CYS A 52 6.63 -13.16 5.20
C CYS A 52 7.77 -12.13 5.19
N ILE A 53 9.03 -12.57 5.21
CA ILE A 53 10.19 -11.66 5.09
C ILE A 53 10.12 -10.88 3.77
N TYR A 54 9.84 -11.57 2.68
CA TYR A 54 9.74 -10.97 1.36
C TYR A 54 8.55 -10.00 1.25
N PHE A 55 7.38 -10.39 1.74
CA PHE A 55 6.14 -9.61 1.69
C PHE A 55 6.24 -8.32 2.52
N PHE A 56 6.76 -8.41 3.75
CA PHE A 56 6.86 -7.27 4.66
C PHE A 56 8.15 -6.47 4.50
N ARG A 57 8.90 -6.67 3.42
CA ARG A 57 10.08 -5.86 3.13
C ARG A 57 9.71 -4.38 2.97
N ASP A 58 10.53 -3.51 3.53
CA ASP A 58 10.35 -2.05 3.48
C ASP A 58 11.68 -1.37 3.08
N PRO A 59 12.03 -1.40 1.79
CA PRO A 59 13.26 -0.79 1.32
C PRO A 59 13.22 0.74 1.49
N GLU A 60 14.35 1.35 1.82
CA GLU A 60 14.49 2.79 1.71
C GLU A 60 14.36 3.20 0.26
N ARG A 61 13.59 4.27 0.04
CA ARG A 61 13.33 4.79 -1.31
C ARG A 61 13.40 6.31 -1.32
N LYS A 62 14.02 6.80 -2.36
CA LYS A 62 14.05 8.21 -2.71
C LYS A 62 13.72 8.32 -4.19
N PRO A 63 13.09 9.40 -4.63
CA PRO A 63 12.93 9.69 -6.06
C PRO A 63 14.29 9.68 -6.75
N ASP A 64 14.30 9.32 -8.04
CA ASP A 64 15.53 9.29 -8.83
C ASP A 64 16.09 10.70 -9.11
N SER A 65 15.28 11.75 -8.90
CA SER A 65 15.65 13.17 -8.99
C SER A 65 15.15 13.96 -7.77
N ILE A 66 15.68 15.14 -7.58
CA ILE A 66 15.15 16.09 -6.59
C ILE A 66 13.73 16.45 -7.01
N LEU A 67 12.77 16.25 -6.11
CA LEU A 67 11.37 16.58 -6.37
C LEU A 67 11.21 18.09 -6.55
N LYS A 68 10.56 18.43 -7.66
CA LYS A 68 10.15 19.80 -7.94
C LYS A 68 8.79 20.08 -7.31
N GLU A 69 8.49 21.34 -7.09
CA GLU A 69 7.19 21.76 -6.57
C GLU A 69 6.04 21.25 -7.46
N GLY A 70 5.02 20.70 -6.84
CA GLY A 70 3.85 20.11 -7.50
C GLY A 70 4.04 18.70 -8.07
N GLU A 71 5.25 18.12 -8.01
CA GLU A 71 5.45 16.73 -8.44
C GLU A 71 4.82 15.75 -7.46
N ILE A 72 4.12 14.75 -8.02
CA ILE A 72 3.41 13.70 -7.30
C ILE A 72 4.16 12.39 -7.45
N VAL A 73 4.58 11.79 -6.35
CA VAL A 73 5.20 10.46 -6.35
C VAL A 73 4.16 9.36 -6.20
N SER A 74 4.46 8.19 -6.75
CA SER A 74 3.58 7.02 -6.58
C SER A 74 3.44 6.67 -5.10
N PRO A 75 2.20 6.53 -4.59
CA PRO A 75 1.97 6.12 -3.20
C PRO A 75 2.10 4.62 -2.97
N ALA A 76 2.17 3.81 -4.04
CA ALA A 76 2.23 2.36 -3.96
C ALA A 76 3.17 1.76 -5.01
N ASP A 77 3.66 0.54 -4.72
CA ASP A 77 4.26 -0.33 -5.73
C ASP A 77 3.16 -1.06 -6.48
N GLY A 78 3.25 -1.09 -7.80
CA GLY A 78 2.28 -1.88 -8.55
C GLY A 78 2.24 -1.56 -10.03
N ARG A 79 1.08 -1.83 -10.60
CA ARG A 79 0.76 -1.50 -11.99
C ARG A 79 -0.42 -0.54 -12.04
N VAL A 80 -0.31 0.51 -12.82
CA VAL A 80 -1.43 1.41 -13.10
C VAL A 80 -2.49 0.66 -13.89
N ILE A 81 -3.69 0.54 -13.32
CA ILE A 81 -4.82 -0.17 -13.94
C ILE A 81 -5.94 0.77 -14.40
N PHE A 82 -5.94 2.02 -13.91
CA PHE A 82 -6.94 3.02 -14.25
C PHE A 82 -6.31 4.41 -14.23
N LEU A 83 -6.65 5.25 -15.20
CA LEU A 83 -6.22 6.65 -15.29
C LEU A 83 -7.24 7.42 -16.15
N GLN A 84 -8.19 8.10 -15.51
CA GLN A 84 -9.24 8.86 -16.18
C GLN A 84 -9.76 10.00 -15.30
N LYS A 85 -10.45 10.96 -15.94
CA LYS A 85 -11.23 11.97 -15.24
C LYS A 85 -12.52 11.34 -14.71
N VAL A 86 -12.83 11.62 -13.45
CA VAL A 86 -14.04 11.16 -12.77
C VAL A 86 -14.59 12.28 -11.90
N PHE A 87 -15.89 12.25 -11.59
CA PHE A 87 -16.41 13.01 -10.48
C PHE A 87 -16.24 12.20 -9.20
N ASP A 88 -15.53 12.74 -8.21
CA ASP A 88 -15.36 12.07 -6.92
C ASP A 88 -16.39 12.61 -5.91
N ASP A 89 -17.38 11.79 -5.61
CA ASP A 89 -18.47 12.10 -4.68
C ASP A 89 -18.13 11.82 -3.20
N ARG A 90 -17.01 11.16 -2.91
CA ARG A 90 -16.69 10.67 -1.57
C ARG A 90 -15.68 11.54 -0.80
N PHE A 91 -14.59 11.88 -1.44
CA PHE A 91 -13.45 12.53 -0.80
C PHE A 91 -13.35 14.01 -1.13
N LEU A 92 -13.15 14.35 -2.42
CA LEU A 92 -12.94 15.73 -2.86
C LEU A 92 -14.23 16.44 -3.20
N LYS A 93 -15.27 15.71 -3.61
CA LYS A 93 -16.59 16.21 -4.06
C LYS A 93 -16.49 17.14 -5.26
N GLU A 94 -15.61 16.81 -6.17
CA GLU A 94 -15.33 17.57 -7.39
C GLU A 94 -14.81 16.67 -8.51
N GLU A 95 -14.65 17.21 -9.71
CA GLU A 95 -13.99 16.52 -10.80
C GLU A 95 -12.51 16.35 -10.51
N ALA A 96 -11.99 15.13 -10.69
CA ALA A 96 -10.63 14.76 -10.39
C ALA A 96 -10.05 13.80 -11.44
N VAL A 97 -8.74 13.76 -11.55
CA VAL A 97 -8.03 12.70 -12.27
C VAL A 97 -7.80 11.56 -11.29
N LYS A 98 -8.46 10.43 -11.52
CA LYS A 98 -8.27 9.22 -10.74
C LYS A 98 -7.19 8.35 -11.35
N VAL A 99 -6.22 7.96 -10.53
CA VAL A 99 -5.21 6.95 -10.84
C VAL A 99 -5.39 5.78 -9.89
N SER A 100 -5.45 4.55 -10.42
CA SER A 100 -5.55 3.34 -9.59
C SER A 100 -4.34 2.45 -9.81
N ILE A 101 -3.71 2.02 -8.71
CA ILE A 101 -2.50 1.20 -8.71
C ILE A 101 -2.83 -0.14 -8.05
N PHE A 102 -2.78 -1.21 -8.83
CA PHE A 102 -2.97 -2.57 -8.33
C PHE A 102 -1.65 -3.13 -7.79
N MET A 103 -1.71 -3.66 -6.58
CA MET A 103 -0.58 -4.23 -5.85
C MET A 103 -0.72 -5.75 -5.77
N SER A 104 0.11 -6.49 -6.50
CA SER A 104 0.18 -7.95 -6.39
C SER A 104 0.88 -8.37 -5.10
N LEU A 105 0.73 -9.62 -4.67
CA LEU A 105 1.41 -10.17 -3.48
C LEU A 105 2.95 -10.04 -3.51
N PHE A 106 3.53 -9.86 -4.69
CA PHE A 106 4.98 -9.74 -4.87
C PHE A 106 5.50 -8.29 -4.81
N ASN A 107 4.62 -7.30 -4.75
CA ASN A 107 4.99 -5.90 -4.61
C ASN A 107 5.37 -5.56 -3.15
N VAL A 108 5.99 -4.41 -2.94
CA VAL A 108 6.14 -3.82 -1.61
C VAL A 108 4.80 -3.22 -1.21
N HIS A 109 4.30 -3.59 -0.03
CA HIS A 109 2.97 -3.18 0.43
C HIS A 109 2.99 -1.96 1.36
N VAL A 110 4.16 -1.42 1.66
CA VAL A 110 4.29 -0.16 2.39
C VAL A 110 3.89 0.99 1.48
N ASN A 111 2.87 1.74 1.90
CA ASN A 111 2.37 2.89 1.18
C ASN A 111 3.05 4.17 1.66
N ARG A 112 3.26 5.10 0.72
CA ARG A 112 3.94 6.37 0.96
C ARG A 112 3.08 7.55 0.54
N VAL A 113 3.27 8.68 1.24
CA VAL A 113 2.57 9.92 0.96
C VAL A 113 2.94 10.42 -0.44
N PRO A 114 1.95 10.74 -1.31
CA PRO A 114 2.24 11.13 -2.69
C PRO A 114 2.78 12.54 -2.86
N ALA A 115 2.45 13.45 -1.93
CA ALA A 115 2.90 14.85 -1.91
C ALA A 115 3.04 15.35 -0.47
N GLY A 116 3.86 16.35 -0.23
CA GLY A 116 3.92 17.02 1.07
C GLY A 116 2.68 17.88 1.33
N GLY A 117 2.24 17.97 2.59
CA GLY A 117 1.06 18.75 2.96
C GLY A 117 0.55 18.46 4.36
N ILE A 118 -0.67 18.91 4.63
CA ILE A 118 -1.37 18.70 5.91
C ILE A 118 -2.53 17.74 5.69
N VAL A 119 -2.64 16.73 6.54
CA VAL A 119 -3.76 15.78 6.52
C VAL A 119 -5.03 16.47 7.01
N GLU A 120 -5.97 16.74 6.11
CA GLU A 120 -7.24 17.39 6.45
C GLU A 120 -8.21 16.43 7.11
N LYS A 121 -8.36 15.23 6.53
CA LYS A 121 -9.36 14.25 6.98
C LYS A 121 -8.94 12.83 6.66
N ILE A 122 -9.34 11.90 7.52
CA ILE A 122 -9.21 10.47 7.30
C ILE A 122 -10.60 9.84 7.36
N ILE A 123 -10.96 9.10 6.29
CA ILE A 123 -12.27 8.46 6.16
C ILE A 123 -12.05 6.95 6.06
N TYR A 124 -12.37 6.25 7.13
CA TYR A 124 -12.35 4.79 7.16
C TYR A 124 -13.76 4.23 6.93
N ASN A 125 -13.87 3.20 6.13
CA ASN A 125 -15.12 2.50 5.87
C ASN A 125 -14.90 0.99 5.98
N GLU A 126 -15.65 0.37 6.85
CA GLU A 126 -15.75 -1.09 6.90
C GLU A 126 -16.50 -1.56 5.67
N GLY A 127 -15.96 -2.56 4.98
CA GLY A 127 -16.52 -3.04 3.73
C GLY A 127 -16.34 -4.54 3.54
N LYS A 128 -16.70 -4.99 2.33
CA LYS A 128 -16.49 -6.36 1.88
C LYS A 128 -15.05 -6.55 1.39
N PHE A 129 -14.73 -7.76 0.94
CA PHE A 129 -13.41 -8.13 0.44
C PHE A 129 -13.54 -8.77 -0.95
N PHE A 130 -13.80 -7.96 -1.96
CA PHE A 130 -13.74 -8.39 -3.37
C PHE A 130 -12.32 -8.27 -3.90
N SER A 131 -12.05 -8.92 -5.04
CA SER A 131 -10.75 -8.77 -5.71
C SER A 131 -10.49 -7.30 -6.06
N ALA A 132 -9.35 -6.77 -5.64
CA ALA A 132 -9.02 -5.34 -5.72
C ALA A 132 -8.87 -4.80 -7.16
N ASN A 133 -8.74 -5.68 -8.16
CA ASN A 133 -8.70 -5.30 -9.58
C ASN A 133 -10.08 -5.00 -10.18
N LEU A 134 -11.17 -5.31 -9.48
CA LEU A 134 -12.53 -5.04 -9.94
C LEU A 134 -12.94 -3.60 -9.62
N ASP A 135 -13.68 -2.94 -10.51
CA ASP A 135 -14.14 -1.56 -10.29
C ASP A 135 -15.01 -1.40 -9.04
N LYS A 136 -15.88 -2.38 -8.77
CA LYS A 136 -16.72 -2.40 -7.57
C LYS A 136 -15.93 -2.47 -6.26
N ALA A 137 -14.68 -2.94 -6.27
CA ALA A 137 -13.84 -2.97 -5.07
C ALA A 137 -13.59 -1.57 -4.49
N SER A 138 -13.56 -0.54 -5.33
CA SER A 138 -13.43 0.86 -4.88
C SER A 138 -14.59 1.33 -4.02
N PHE A 139 -15.76 0.72 -4.12
CA PHE A 139 -16.99 1.15 -3.45
C PHE A 139 -17.43 0.20 -2.34
N GLU A 140 -17.22 -1.09 -2.52
CA GLU A 140 -17.75 -2.11 -1.61
C GLU A 140 -16.72 -2.66 -0.62
N ASN A 141 -15.41 -2.59 -0.93
CA ASN A 141 -14.36 -3.11 -0.05
C ASN A 141 -14.07 -2.17 1.12
N GLU A 142 -13.47 -2.75 2.17
CA GLU A 142 -12.85 -1.96 3.23
C GLU A 142 -11.84 -0.98 2.62
N TYR A 143 -11.96 0.30 3.00
CA TYR A 143 -11.02 1.32 2.54
C TYR A 143 -10.67 2.33 3.63
N ASN A 144 -9.51 2.96 3.46
CA ASN A 144 -9.06 4.08 4.25
C ASN A 144 -8.61 5.21 3.31
N GLY A 145 -9.40 6.28 3.24
CA GLY A 145 -9.14 7.46 2.43
C GLY A 145 -8.52 8.57 3.26
N VAL A 146 -7.46 9.16 2.74
CA VAL A 146 -6.78 10.32 3.33
C VAL A 146 -6.95 11.51 2.39
N ILE A 147 -7.50 12.61 2.88
CA ILE A 147 -7.57 13.90 2.19
C ILE A 147 -6.39 14.74 2.66
N LEU A 148 -5.57 15.20 1.73
CA LEU A 148 -4.38 15.99 1.97
C LEU A 148 -4.51 17.38 1.33
N SER A 149 -4.26 18.41 2.10
CA SER A 149 -4.10 19.78 1.63
C SER A 149 -2.63 20.05 1.31
N ILE A 150 -2.35 20.41 0.06
CA ILE A 150 -1.03 20.79 -0.41
C ILE A 150 -0.96 22.32 -0.41
N GLU A 151 -0.01 22.89 0.34
CA GLU A 151 0.21 24.33 0.38
C GLU A 151 0.62 24.84 -1.01
N ASP A 152 -0.03 25.90 -1.48
CA ASP A 152 0.36 26.61 -2.69
C ASP A 152 1.28 27.79 -2.31
N ASN A 153 2.58 27.59 -2.46
CA ASN A 153 3.59 28.61 -2.15
C ASN A 153 3.50 29.86 -3.08
N SER A 154 2.72 29.79 -4.16
CA SER A 154 2.49 30.91 -5.08
C SER A 154 1.40 31.87 -4.62
N GLY A 155 0.77 31.62 -3.44
CA GLY A 155 -0.30 32.44 -2.88
C GLY A 155 -1.69 32.13 -3.43
N GLY A 156 -1.85 31.04 -4.15
CA GLY A 156 -3.12 30.49 -4.60
C GLY A 156 -3.88 29.75 -3.50
N LYS A 157 -5.02 29.17 -3.86
CA LYS A 157 -5.75 28.28 -2.95
C LYS A 157 -5.01 26.95 -2.80
N ASN A 158 -4.92 26.47 -1.58
CA ASN A 158 -4.41 25.13 -1.31
C ASN A 158 -5.11 24.10 -2.20
N LYS A 159 -4.32 23.21 -2.80
CA LYS A 159 -4.82 22.12 -3.64
C LYS A 159 -5.08 20.90 -2.78
N ARG A 160 -6.19 20.24 -3.01
CA ARG A 160 -6.52 19.00 -2.29
C ARG A 160 -6.31 17.79 -3.19
N ILE A 161 -5.80 16.75 -2.58
CA ILE A 161 -5.72 15.41 -3.18
C ILE A 161 -6.31 14.40 -2.20
N ALA A 162 -6.76 13.26 -2.71
CA ALA A 162 -7.12 12.14 -1.85
C ALA A 162 -6.39 10.89 -2.29
N PHE A 163 -5.88 10.09 -1.35
CA PHE A 163 -5.30 8.79 -1.62
C PHE A 163 -5.93 7.74 -0.72
N VAL A 164 -6.35 6.63 -1.33
CA VAL A 164 -7.28 5.68 -0.74
C VAL A 164 -6.68 4.29 -0.78
N GLN A 165 -6.40 3.72 0.39
CA GLN A 165 -6.05 2.32 0.55
C GLN A 165 -7.31 1.48 0.44
N ILE A 166 -7.32 0.47 -0.43
CA ILE A 166 -8.47 -0.41 -0.66
C ILE A 166 -8.01 -1.84 -0.45
N ALA A 167 -8.64 -2.54 0.50
CA ALA A 167 -8.35 -3.94 0.78
C ALA A 167 -8.80 -4.83 -0.37
N GLY A 168 -8.04 -5.89 -0.66
CA GLY A 168 -8.41 -6.91 -1.62
C GLY A 168 -9.01 -8.16 -0.97
N LEU A 169 -9.26 -9.19 -1.75
CA LEU A 169 -9.90 -10.44 -1.32
C LEU A 169 -9.20 -11.15 -0.16
N ILE A 170 -7.87 -11.12 -0.15
CA ILE A 170 -7.04 -11.76 0.88
C ILE A 170 -6.66 -10.74 1.97
N ALA A 171 -6.69 -9.45 1.64
CA ALA A 171 -6.40 -8.37 2.57
C ALA A 171 -7.49 -8.29 3.64
N ARG A 172 -7.08 -8.43 4.90
CA ARG A 172 -8.01 -8.32 6.03
C ARG A 172 -7.67 -7.16 6.95
N ARG A 173 -6.73 -6.28 6.58
CA ARG A 173 -6.37 -5.15 7.43
C ARG A 173 -5.61 -4.07 6.68
N ILE A 174 -6.14 -2.88 6.73
CA ILE A 174 -5.48 -1.64 6.36
C ILE A 174 -4.82 -1.06 7.61
N VAL A 175 -3.58 -0.58 7.48
CA VAL A 175 -2.86 0.13 8.53
C VAL A 175 -2.58 1.54 8.02
N CYS A 176 -3.09 2.53 8.71
CA CYS A 176 -2.77 3.95 8.54
C CYS A 176 -2.08 4.45 9.81
N ARG A 177 -0.99 5.20 9.69
CA ARG A 177 -0.19 5.70 10.83
C ARG A 177 -0.19 7.22 10.97
N ILE A 178 -0.71 7.91 9.96
CA ILE A 178 -0.91 9.36 10.02
C ILE A 178 -2.29 9.69 10.59
N LYS A 179 -2.44 10.89 11.10
CA LYS A 179 -3.66 11.40 11.73
C LYS A 179 -4.05 12.73 11.11
N GLU A 180 -5.30 13.11 11.30
CA GLU A 180 -5.79 14.44 10.94
C GLU A 180 -4.96 15.52 11.66
N GLY A 181 -4.56 16.55 10.92
CA GLY A 181 -3.66 17.62 11.38
C GLY A 181 -2.17 17.33 11.22
N ASP A 182 -1.76 16.12 10.91
CA ASP A 182 -0.34 15.80 10.72
C ASP A 182 0.21 16.54 9.47
N LYS A 183 1.40 17.17 9.63
CA LYS A 183 2.21 17.63 8.49
C LYS A 183 3.06 16.47 8.00
N VAL A 184 2.89 16.11 6.72
CA VAL A 184 3.55 14.97 6.12
C VAL A 184 4.42 15.38 4.92
N GLU A 185 5.48 14.61 4.69
CA GLU A 185 6.41 14.84 3.57
C GLU A 185 6.15 13.85 2.44
N SER A 186 6.37 14.30 1.20
CA SER A 186 6.33 13.45 0.02
C SER A 186 7.27 12.25 0.16
N GLY A 187 6.79 11.05 -0.18
CA GLY A 187 7.55 9.80 -0.08
C GLY A 187 7.68 9.23 1.33
N SER A 188 7.22 9.93 2.39
CA SER A 188 7.19 9.40 3.75
C SER A 188 6.21 8.22 3.87
N ARG A 189 6.50 7.27 4.76
CA ARG A 189 5.64 6.09 4.99
C ARG A 189 4.38 6.49 5.74
N PHE A 190 3.20 6.16 5.22
CA PHE A 190 1.96 6.44 5.94
C PHE A 190 1.15 5.20 6.33
N GLY A 191 1.41 4.07 5.69
CA GLY A 191 0.62 2.88 5.99
C GLY A 191 1.06 1.64 5.24
N LEU A 192 0.22 0.62 5.33
CA LEU A 192 0.43 -0.69 4.72
C LEU A 192 -0.93 -1.36 4.51
N ILE A 193 -1.09 -2.09 3.41
CA ILE A 193 -2.24 -2.97 3.19
C ILE A 193 -1.73 -4.42 3.17
N LYS A 194 -2.33 -5.31 3.98
CA LYS A 194 -1.88 -6.70 4.08
C LYS A 194 -2.56 -7.56 3.00
N PHE A 195 -1.75 -8.24 2.16
CA PHE A 195 -2.14 -9.29 1.21
C PHE A 195 -3.07 -8.89 0.06
N GLY A 196 -2.49 -8.33 -1.00
CA GLY A 196 -3.17 -8.01 -2.26
C GLY A 196 -4.16 -6.84 -2.13
N SER A 197 -3.93 -5.78 -2.87
CA SER A 197 -4.61 -4.52 -2.59
C SER A 197 -4.59 -3.59 -3.80
N ARG A 198 -5.28 -2.49 -3.66
CA ARG A 198 -5.28 -1.39 -4.62
C ARG A 198 -5.12 -0.07 -3.86
N LEU A 199 -4.44 0.86 -4.47
CA LEU A 199 -4.41 2.24 -4.01
C LEU A 199 -4.94 3.16 -5.11
N ASP A 200 -5.99 3.92 -4.79
CA ASP A 200 -6.54 4.94 -5.65
C ASP A 200 -6.02 6.31 -5.21
N ILE A 201 -5.69 7.18 -6.15
CA ILE A 201 -5.36 8.57 -5.89
C ILE A 201 -6.24 9.47 -6.77
N TYR A 202 -6.81 10.50 -6.17
CA TYR A 202 -7.62 11.53 -6.80
C TYR A 202 -6.85 12.84 -6.79
N LEU A 203 -6.61 13.38 -7.94
CA LEU A 203 -5.77 14.56 -8.19
C LEU A 203 -6.59 15.65 -8.88
N PRO A 204 -6.30 16.93 -8.67
CA PRO A 204 -7.03 18.02 -9.33
C PRO A 204 -6.87 17.93 -10.85
N LEU A 205 -7.81 18.53 -11.60
CA LEU A 205 -7.79 18.51 -13.08
C LEU A 205 -6.54 19.16 -13.70
N SER A 206 -5.82 19.98 -12.92
CA SER A 206 -4.54 20.56 -13.33
C SER A 206 -3.38 19.57 -13.33
N PHE A 207 -3.61 18.32 -12.88
CA PHE A 207 -2.59 17.27 -12.90
C PHE A 207 -2.25 16.87 -14.33
N ARG A 208 -0.97 16.97 -14.68
CA ARG A 208 -0.39 16.48 -15.93
C ARG A 208 0.35 15.19 -15.64
N GLN A 209 -0.15 14.10 -16.20
CA GLN A 209 0.41 12.76 -16.00
C GLN A 209 1.64 12.51 -16.88
N ASP A 210 2.64 11.86 -16.27
CA ASP A 210 3.82 11.31 -16.96
C ASP A 210 3.77 9.77 -17.04
N ILE A 211 2.66 9.18 -16.60
CA ILE A 211 2.39 7.74 -16.57
C ILE A 211 1.19 7.39 -17.45
N LYS A 212 1.07 6.12 -17.80
CA LYS A 212 -0.08 5.56 -18.53
C LYS A 212 -0.53 4.25 -17.93
N VAL A 213 -1.75 3.82 -18.27
CA VAL A 213 -2.27 2.50 -17.89
C VAL A 213 -1.34 1.40 -18.39
N GLY A 214 -1.03 0.46 -17.50
CA GLY A 214 -0.07 -0.63 -17.76
C GLY A 214 1.33 -0.38 -17.20
N ASP A 215 1.71 0.85 -16.87
CA ASP A 215 3.03 1.16 -16.33
C ASP A 215 3.24 0.54 -14.95
N LYS A 216 4.47 0.10 -14.69
CA LYS A 216 4.92 -0.28 -13.35
C LYS A 216 5.41 0.96 -12.62
N VAL A 217 4.91 1.15 -11.41
CA VAL A 217 5.28 2.27 -10.53
C VAL A 217 5.81 1.76 -9.20
N PHE A 218 6.65 2.57 -8.57
CA PHE A 218 7.29 2.25 -7.30
C PHE A 218 7.02 3.36 -6.27
N SER A 219 6.49 2.96 -5.13
CA SER A 219 6.13 3.81 -4.00
C SER A 219 7.28 4.72 -3.57
N GLY A 220 7.06 6.04 -3.55
CA GLY A 220 8.04 7.06 -3.16
C GLY A 220 9.22 7.23 -4.11
N LYS A 221 9.21 6.56 -5.28
CA LYS A 221 10.29 6.62 -6.27
C LYS A 221 9.82 7.16 -7.62
N THR A 222 8.78 6.56 -8.19
CA THR A 222 8.25 6.97 -9.50
C THR A 222 7.50 8.28 -9.39
N ILE A 223 7.92 9.30 -10.13
CA ILE A 223 7.16 10.54 -10.32
C ILE A 223 6.04 10.23 -11.30
N MET A 224 4.79 10.44 -10.90
CA MET A 224 3.60 10.13 -11.70
C MET A 224 3.18 11.29 -12.60
N GLY A 225 3.65 12.49 -12.30
CA GLY A 225 3.31 13.72 -12.98
C GLY A 225 3.35 14.92 -12.04
N LYS A 226 2.80 16.04 -12.49
CA LYS A 226 2.85 17.33 -11.79
C LYS A 226 1.48 17.99 -11.73
N ILE A 227 1.16 18.62 -10.60
CA ILE A 227 0.04 19.54 -10.42
C ILE A 227 0.54 20.96 -10.74
N SER A 228 -0.10 21.62 -11.69
CA SER A 228 0.21 23.01 -12.09
C SER A 228 -0.47 24.00 -11.18
#